data_4fdaf3cfe0dde4c83ff2451d33a1439f
#
_entry.id   4fdaf3cfe0dde4c83ff2451d33a1439f
#
_cell.length_a   1.000
_cell.length_b   1.000
_cell.length_c   1.000
_cell.angle_alpha   90.00
_cell.angle_beta   90.00
_cell.angle_gamma   90.00
#
_symmetry.space_group_name_H-M   'P 1'
#
loop_
_entity.id
_entity.type
_entity.pdbx_description
1 polymer ?
#
loop_
_entity_poly.entity_id
_entity_poly.type
_entity_poly.pdbx_seq_one_letter_code
_entity_poly.pdbx_strand_id
1 'polypeptide(L)'
;MVENTYSSVTETIFSDLNHSNFSVNFSTPPIIFVCGGPMTQVAASVRERVFAYFAKDTTSKITDHLIAAEDFKDYFKDGAYDDLMEFEDDIASISTLVVIFLESAGSLVELGLFCNRIELKDRLIVFVPAEELEAKEDNVPAYSSFIYLGAIKSLKRRNDTSVMIYPWANTESIKYDELDFVVSDIKDKLGKVKKTDKFDVKNSGHMSYLIHDIIRLCEPIKLSEIEMALICLEIDYSTRSVTKCLYLLEKFKLASPYEYSGSKYYYVNDESLSKIKFGKSRKGKVLDAPNLKMEIRSSFNPVFMKTEDEKEIEIAKKRFNALKRIVQIRKAHD
;
A
#
# COMPACT_ATOMS: atom_id res chain seq x y z
N MET A 1 -2.06 -36.82 19.78
CA MET A 1 -1.82 -36.58 18.35
C MET A 1 -2.19 -35.14 18.13
N VAL A 2 -1.31 -34.29 17.58
CA VAL A 2 -1.65 -32.92 17.23
C VAL A 2 -2.65 -33.01 16.08
N GLU A 3 -3.86 -32.49 16.30
CA GLU A 3 -4.87 -32.45 15.25
C GLU A 3 -4.33 -31.59 14.09
N ASN A 4 -4.32 -32.17 12.89
CA ASN A 4 -3.79 -31.51 11.70
C ASN A 4 -4.90 -30.62 11.06
N THR A 5 -5.50 -29.78 11.88
CA THR A 5 -6.55 -28.84 11.48
C THR A 5 -5.95 -27.56 10.90
N TYR A 6 -6.73 -26.81 10.13
CA TYR A 6 -6.29 -25.52 9.58
C TYR A 6 -5.76 -24.58 10.67
N SER A 7 -6.45 -24.44 11.79
CA SER A 7 -6.02 -23.59 12.90
C SER A 7 -4.70 -24.08 13.50
N SER A 8 -4.54 -25.37 13.82
CA SER A 8 -3.31 -25.86 14.43
C SER A 8 -2.10 -25.76 13.51
N VAL A 9 -2.29 -25.96 12.20
CA VAL A 9 -1.22 -25.81 11.20
C VAL A 9 -0.81 -24.34 11.07
N THR A 10 -1.77 -23.43 10.94
CA THR A 10 -1.48 -21.99 10.83
C THR A 10 -0.81 -21.45 12.08
N GLU A 11 -1.30 -21.79 13.28
CA GLU A 11 -0.70 -21.42 14.55
C GLU A 11 0.74 -21.92 14.67
N THR A 12 1.00 -23.16 14.31
CA THR A 12 2.35 -23.75 14.32
C THR A 12 3.30 -23.00 13.38
N ILE A 13 2.85 -22.70 12.17
CA ILE A 13 3.64 -21.98 11.17
C ILE A 13 3.96 -20.56 11.67
N PHE A 14 2.94 -19.78 12.07
CA PHE A 14 3.16 -18.38 12.48
C PHE A 14 3.96 -18.27 13.78
N SER A 15 3.82 -19.20 14.71
CA SER A 15 4.64 -19.24 15.95
C SER A 15 6.11 -19.54 15.68
N ASP A 16 6.47 -20.21 14.57
CA ASP A 16 7.87 -20.45 14.18
C ASP A 16 8.47 -19.27 13.39
N LEU A 17 7.64 -18.35 12.89
CA LEU A 17 8.09 -17.13 12.20
C LEU A 17 8.69 -16.11 13.19
N ASN A 18 9.65 -15.33 12.73
CA ASN A 18 10.23 -14.23 13.49
C ASN A 18 10.14 -12.93 12.68
N HIS A 19 9.21 -12.05 13.05
CA HIS A 19 8.98 -10.78 12.33
C HIS A 19 10.21 -9.88 12.27
N SER A 20 11.19 -10.02 13.19
CA SER A 20 12.46 -9.28 13.14
C SER A 20 13.32 -9.61 11.90
N ASN A 21 13.07 -10.77 11.27
CA ASN A 21 13.75 -11.22 10.06
C ASN A 21 13.00 -10.83 8.78
N PHE A 22 11.85 -10.18 8.89
CA PHE A 22 11.04 -9.83 7.74
C PHE A 22 11.61 -8.62 6.99
N SER A 23 11.41 -8.62 5.69
CA SER A 23 11.62 -7.45 4.84
C SER A 23 10.42 -7.21 3.93
N VAL A 24 10.13 -5.94 3.68
CA VAL A 24 8.98 -5.49 2.89
C VAL A 24 9.45 -5.18 1.48
N ASN A 25 8.64 -5.55 0.48
CA ASN A 25 8.84 -5.19 -0.92
C ASN A 25 7.79 -4.16 -1.34
N PHE A 26 8.24 -2.95 -1.68
CA PHE A 26 7.38 -1.85 -2.13
C PHE A 26 7.19 -1.80 -3.66
N SER A 27 8.03 -2.48 -4.43
CA SER A 27 8.20 -2.17 -5.84
C SER A 27 7.24 -2.87 -6.79
N THR A 28 6.47 -3.86 -6.35
CA THR A 28 5.68 -4.69 -7.28
C THR A 28 4.30 -5.03 -6.71
N PRO A 29 3.23 -4.54 -7.31
CA PRO A 29 3.19 -3.37 -8.18
C PRO A 29 3.52 -2.10 -7.38
N PRO A 30 4.06 -1.04 -8.00
CA PRO A 30 4.27 0.22 -7.32
C PRO A 30 2.92 0.87 -7.01
N ILE A 31 2.83 1.57 -5.89
CA ILE A 31 1.70 2.44 -5.53
C ILE A 31 2.23 3.86 -5.53
N ILE A 32 1.67 4.74 -6.35
CA ILE A 32 2.11 6.13 -6.48
C ILE A 32 0.97 7.03 -6.01
N PHE A 33 1.12 7.60 -4.81
CA PHE A 33 0.16 8.52 -4.25
C PHE A 33 0.47 9.94 -4.72
N VAL A 34 -0.52 10.59 -5.35
CA VAL A 34 -0.34 11.90 -6.00
C VAL A 34 -1.26 12.94 -5.35
N CYS A 35 -0.64 13.90 -4.70
CA CYS A 35 -1.24 15.05 -4.04
C CYS A 35 -1.10 16.31 -4.92
N GLY A 36 -2.05 17.26 -4.83
CA GLY A 36 -1.96 18.49 -5.63
C GLY A 36 -3.26 19.25 -5.74
N GLY A 37 -3.46 19.92 -6.87
CA GLY A 37 -4.65 20.70 -7.18
C GLY A 37 -5.85 19.84 -7.59
N PRO A 38 -6.98 20.49 -7.93
CA PRO A 38 -8.23 19.80 -8.23
C PRO A 38 -8.15 18.94 -9.49
N MET A 39 -8.90 17.85 -9.51
CA MET A 39 -9.03 16.92 -10.65
C MET A 39 -10.43 16.98 -11.31
N THR A 40 -11.25 17.97 -10.96
CA THR A 40 -12.66 18.03 -11.35
C THR A 40 -12.89 18.52 -12.78
N GLN A 41 -11.89 19.15 -13.38
CA GLN A 41 -11.96 19.68 -14.75
C GLN A 41 -10.66 19.36 -15.49
N VAL A 42 -10.76 19.19 -16.81
CA VAL A 42 -9.59 18.97 -17.67
C VAL A 42 -8.64 20.14 -17.56
N ALA A 43 -7.37 19.84 -17.34
CA ALA A 43 -6.29 20.82 -17.19
C ALA A 43 -6.46 21.79 -15.99
N ALA A 44 -7.23 21.41 -14.98
CA ALA A 44 -7.44 22.24 -13.78
C ALA A 44 -6.18 22.35 -12.90
N SER A 45 -5.25 21.39 -13.01
CA SER A 45 -4.04 21.31 -12.19
C SER A 45 -2.93 20.58 -12.92
N VAL A 46 -1.68 20.71 -12.44
CA VAL A 46 -0.56 19.89 -12.93
C VAL A 46 -0.82 18.41 -12.61
N ARG A 47 -1.35 18.14 -11.41
CA ARG A 47 -1.75 16.80 -10.99
C ARG A 47 -2.69 16.15 -12.00
N GLU A 48 -3.76 16.84 -12.40
CA GLU A 48 -4.74 16.31 -13.38
C GLU A 48 -4.05 16.02 -14.72
N ARG A 49 -3.19 16.90 -15.20
CA ARG A 49 -2.46 16.72 -16.45
C ARG A 49 -1.52 15.51 -16.41
N VAL A 50 -0.88 15.24 -15.27
CA VAL A 50 -0.04 14.05 -15.07
C VAL A 50 -0.88 12.78 -15.14
N PHE A 51 -2.05 12.74 -14.51
CA PHE A 51 -2.99 11.61 -14.65
C PHE A 51 -3.43 11.42 -16.11
N ALA A 52 -3.81 12.50 -16.79
CA ALA A 52 -4.21 12.44 -18.20
C ALA A 52 -3.05 11.99 -19.12
N TYR A 53 -1.80 12.38 -18.82
CA TYR A 53 -0.63 11.95 -19.56
C TYR A 53 -0.42 10.44 -19.42
N PHE A 54 -0.38 9.91 -18.20
CA PHE A 54 -0.20 8.50 -17.96
C PHE A 54 -1.37 7.67 -18.51
N ALA A 55 -2.59 8.18 -18.50
CA ALA A 55 -3.76 7.51 -19.09
C ALA A 55 -3.62 7.30 -20.62
N LYS A 56 -2.86 8.16 -21.31
CA LYS A 56 -2.55 8.04 -22.73
C LYS A 56 -1.35 7.14 -23.01
N ASP A 57 -0.46 6.93 -22.04
CA ASP A 57 0.74 6.10 -22.16
C ASP A 57 0.38 4.62 -21.95
N THR A 58 -0.11 3.97 -22.99
CA THR A 58 -0.47 2.53 -22.97
C THR A 58 0.74 1.60 -22.77
N THR A 59 1.96 2.13 -22.87
CA THR A 59 3.20 1.32 -22.77
C THR A 59 3.69 1.14 -21.35
N SER A 60 3.42 2.09 -20.43
CA SER A 60 3.98 2.13 -19.08
C SER A 60 2.93 1.64 -18.13
N LYS A 61 2.11 0.90 -18.05
CA LYS A 61 1.15 0.43 -17.00
C LYS A 61 1.18 1.21 -15.65
N ILE A 62 1.84 2.38 -15.62
CA ILE A 62 1.93 3.24 -14.42
C ILE A 62 0.56 3.81 -14.07
N THR A 63 -0.30 4.03 -15.05
CA THR A 63 -1.66 4.54 -14.85
C THR A 63 -2.44 3.74 -13.82
N ASP A 64 -2.32 2.42 -13.86
CA ASP A 64 -3.03 1.52 -12.95
C ASP A 64 -2.57 1.63 -11.50
N HIS A 65 -1.49 2.38 -11.26
CA HIS A 65 -0.81 2.51 -9.98
C HIS A 65 -0.82 3.92 -9.43
N LEU A 66 -1.35 4.90 -10.19
CA LEU A 66 -1.56 6.26 -9.73
C LEU A 66 -2.82 6.32 -8.87
N ILE A 67 -2.70 6.96 -7.72
CA ILE A 67 -3.77 7.06 -6.74
C ILE A 67 -3.90 8.51 -6.28
N ALA A 68 -5.11 9.02 -6.29
CA ALA A 68 -5.49 10.26 -5.66
C ALA A 68 -6.32 9.99 -4.39
N ALA A 69 -6.17 10.80 -3.35
CA ALA A 69 -6.97 10.63 -2.12
C ALA A 69 -8.48 10.69 -2.39
N GLU A 70 -8.88 11.49 -3.37
CA GLU A 70 -10.27 11.65 -3.79
C GLU A 70 -10.90 10.40 -4.41
N ASP A 71 -10.08 9.43 -4.83
CA ASP A 71 -10.57 8.15 -5.36
C ASP A 71 -11.28 7.31 -4.27
N PHE A 72 -11.08 7.68 -3.00
CA PHE A 72 -11.57 6.95 -1.82
C PHE A 72 -12.63 7.71 -1.02
N LYS A 73 -13.51 8.46 -1.67
CA LYS A 73 -14.54 9.32 -1.01
C LYS A 73 -15.46 8.60 0.00
N ASP A 74 -15.45 7.27 0.00
CA ASP A 74 -16.33 6.46 0.86
C ASP A 74 -15.71 6.07 2.21
N TYR A 75 -14.47 6.48 2.52
CA TYR A 75 -13.79 6.08 3.76
C TYR A 75 -14.56 6.45 5.05
N PHE A 76 -15.28 7.55 5.06
CA PHE A 76 -16.19 7.93 6.16
C PHE A 76 -17.43 7.05 6.22
N LYS A 77 -18.00 6.69 5.06
CA LYS A 77 -19.24 5.89 5.02
C LYS A 77 -19.00 4.47 5.48
N ASP A 78 -17.84 3.92 5.13
CA ASP A 78 -17.44 2.56 5.49
C ASP A 78 -16.97 2.46 6.95
N GLY A 79 -16.81 3.60 7.67
CA GLY A 79 -16.42 3.65 9.08
C GLY A 79 -15.01 3.14 9.37
N ALA A 80 -14.18 2.99 8.34
CA ALA A 80 -12.80 2.52 8.51
C ALA A 80 -11.91 3.59 9.16
N TYR A 81 -12.11 4.86 8.76
CA TYR A 81 -11.35 6.00 9.25
C TYR A 81 -12.28 7.10 9.75
N ASP A 82 -11.94 7.72 10.87
CA ASP A 82 -12.65 8.88 11.41
C ASP A 82 -11.99 10.20 11.01
N ASP A 83 -10.72 10.16 10.59
CA ASP A 83 -9.88 11.30 10.29
C ASP A 83 -9.20 11.14 8.93
N LEU A 84 -9.34 12.18 8.08
CA LEU A 84 -8.71 12.24 6.77
C LEU A 84 -7.18 12.24 6.86
N MET A 85 -6.61 12.93 7.86
CA MET A 85 -5.16 13.00 8.01
C MET A 85 -4.57 11.61 8.33
N GLU A 86 -5.23 10.84 9.18
CA GLU A 86 -4.84 9.47 9.47
C GLU A 86 -4.94 8.58 8.22
N PHE A 87 -6.00 8.75 7.44
CA PHE A 87 -6.19 8.02 6.19
C PHE A 87 -5.10 8.31 5.16
N GLU A 88 -4.78 9.58 4.92
CA GLU A 88 -3.72 9.99 3.98
C GLU A 88 -2.34 9.55 4.46
N ASP A 89 -2.12 9.56 5.78
CA ASP A 89 -0.89 9.07 6.39
C ASP A 89 -0.69 7.58 6.13
N ASP A 90 -1.72 6.78 6.27
CA ASP A 90 -1.69 5.35 5.97
C ASP A 90 -1.53 5.09 4.46
N ILE A 91 -2.16 5.87 3.57
CA ILE A 91 -1.92 5.81 2.12
C ILE A 91 -0.44 6.12 1.81
N ALA A 92 0.11 7.18 2.37
CA ALA A 92 1.51 7.54 2.17
C ALA A 92 2.45 6.42 2.68
N SER A 93 2.12 5.78 3.79
CA SER A 93 2.91 4.70 4.39
C SER A 93 2.98 3.45 3.49
N ILE A 94 1.87 3.06 2.85
CA ILE A 94 1.81 1.91 1.94
C ILE A 94 2.36 2.23 0.54
N SER A 95 2.44 3.54 0.16
CA SER A 95 2.85 3.96 -1.18
C SER A 95 4.33 3.70 -1.46
N THR A 96 4.64 3.31 -2.69
CA THR A 96 6.01 3.22 -3.19
C THR A 96 6.63 4.59 -3.37
N LEU A 97 5.83 5.56 -3.85
CA LEU A 97 6.23 6.94 -4.07
C LEU A 97 5.08 7.88 -3.73
N VAL A 98 5.37 8.96 -3.01
CA VAL A 98 4.45 10.09 -2.79
C VAL A 98 4.92 11.26 -3.67
N VAL A 99 4.00 11.78 -4.46
CA VAL A 99 4.22 12.92 -5.37
C VAL A 99 3.35 14.08 -4.91
N ILE A 100 3.93 15.25 -4.68
CA ILE A 100 3.19 16.45 -4.26
C ILE A 100 3.42 17.57 -5.28
N PHE A 101 2.34 18.08 -5.87
CA PHE A 101 2.35 19.31 -6.64
C PHE A 101 1.88 20.46 -5.75
N LEU A 102 2.75 21.44 -5.48
CA LEU A 102 2.40 22.58 -4.62
C LEU A 102 1.59 23.62 -5.40
N GLU A 103 0.34 23.33 -5.64
CA GLU A 103 -0.58 24.14 -6.45
C GLU A 103 -1.92 24.41 -5.75
N SER A 104 -2.06 23.99 -4.48
CA SER A 104 -3.27 24.22 -3.69
C SER A 104 -2.97 24.35 -2.20
N ALA A 105 -3.89 24.93 -1.43
CA ALA A 105 -3.77 24.99 0.02
C ALA A 105 -3.72 23.57 0.65
N GLY A 106 -4.46 22.61 0.10
CA GLY A 106 -4.41 21.20 0.52
C GLY A 106 -3.03 20.60 0.38
N SER A 107 -2.37 20.80 -0.79
CA SER A 107 -1.04 20.26 -1.03
C SER A 107 0.04 20.85 -0.12
N LEU A 108 -0.15 22.07 0.41
CA LEU A 108 0.72 22.63 1.43
C LEU A 108 0.55 21.94 2.79
N VAL A 109 -0.68 21.55 3.14
CA VAL A 109 -0.95 20.75 4.35
C VAL A 109 -0.35 19.34 4.22
N GLU A 110 -0.52 18.70 3.07
CA GLU A 110 0.08 17.39 2.74
C GLU A 110 1.61 17.46 2.79
N LEU A 111 2.23 18.52 2.28
CA LEU A 111 3.66 18.77 2.44
C LEU A 111 4.05 18.84 3.92
N GLY A 112 3.29 19.56 4.73
CA GLY A 112 3.52 19.66 6.18
C GLY A 112 3.42 18.31 6.88
N LEU A 113 2.45 17.47 6.49
CA LEU A 113 2.24 16.13 7.03
C LEU A 113 3.40 15.18 6.67
N PHE A 114 3.88 15.22 5.43
CA PHE A 114 4.82 14.21 4.92
C PHE A 114 6.30 14.63 4.99
N CYS A 115 6.60 15.93 4.99
CA CYS A 115 7.99 16.40 4.87
C CYS A 115 8.93 15.96 6.00
N ASN A 116 8.42 15.66 7.19
CA ASN A 116 9.21 15.23 8.35
C ASN A 116 9.22 13.71 8.56
N ARG A 117 8.49 12.95 7.74
CA ARG A 117 8.43 11.48 7.83
C ARG A 117 9.74 10.86 7.35
N ILE A 118 10.46 10.18 8.26
CA ILE A 118 11.77 9.56 7.95
C ILE A 118 11.60 8.45 6.92
N GLU A 119 10.53 7.68 7.02
CA GLU A 119 10.20 6.58 6.11
C GLU A 119 9.89 7.04 4.68
N LEU A 120 9.49 8.30 4.49
CA LEU A 120 9.24 8.89 3.18
C LEU A 120 10.46 9.59 2.58
N LYS A 121 11.60 9.66 3.29
CA LYS A 121 12.80 10.42 2.88
C LYS A 121 13.21 10.16 1.42
N ASP A 122 13.21 8.91 1.00
CA ASP A 122 13.62 8.51 -0.36
C ASP A 122 12.41 8.25 -1.29
N ARG A 123 11.20 8.26 -0.74
CA ARG A 123 9.94 7.97 -1.42
C ARG A 123 9.02 9.18 -1.56
N LEU A 124 9.57 10.41 -1.43
CA LEU A 124 8.84 11.67 -1.59
C LEU A 124 9.49 12.51 -2.68
N ILE A 125 8.66 13.04 -3.58
CA ILE A 125 9.04 14.07 -4.55
C ILE A 125 8.02 15.20 -4.52
N VAL A 126 8.51 16.44 -4.47
CA VAL A 126 7.70 17.65 -4.39
C VAL A 126 8.03 18.53 -5.59
N PHE A 127 7.03 18.88 -6.37
CA PHE A 127 7.13 19.81 -7.48
C PHE A 127 6.70 21.19 -7.03
N VAL A 128 7.58 22.17 -7.20
CA VAL A 128 7.41 23.54 -6.72
C VAL A 128 7.42 24.50 -7.90
N PRO A 129 6.40 25.37 -8.08
CA PRO A 129 6.44 26.42 -9.08
C PRO A 129 7.59 27.39 -8.81
N ALA A 130 8.41 27.71 -9.83
CA ALA A 130 9.56 28.61 -9.68
C ALA A 130 9.15 30.01 -9.19
N GLU A 131 8.05 30.53 -9.67
CA GLU A 131 7.52 31.86 -9.28
C GLU A 131 7.17 31.94 -7.79
N GLU A 132 6.84 30.82 -7.15
CA GLU A 132 6.56 30.81 -5.71
C GLU A 132 7.83 30.89 -4.86
N LEU A 133 9.00 30.67 -5.47
CA LEU A 133 10.31 30.76 -4.82
C LEU A 133 11.01 32.07 -5.13
N GLU A 134 10.62 32.75 -6.21
CA GLU A 134 11.21 34.04 -6.58
C GLU A 134 10.63 35.18 -5.70
N ALA A 135 11.52 36.05 -5.24
CA ALA A 135 11.07 37.25 -4.58
C ALA A 135 10.39 38.14 -5.64
N LYS A 136 9.11 38.46 -5.45
CA LYS A 136 8.45 39.53 -6.23
C LYS A 136 9.18 40.87 -5.99
N GLU A 137 8.97 41.85 -6.83
CA GLU A 137 9.64 43.18 -6.78
C GLU A 137 9.71 43.81 -5.37
N ASP A 138 8.83 43.41 -4.46
CA ASP A 138 8.80 43.84 -3.05
C ASP A 138 9.61 42.95 -2.08
N ASN A 139 10.46 42.04 -2.56
CA ASN A 139 11.26 41.09 -1.75
C ASN A 139 10.44 40.17 -0.83
N VAL A 140 9.17 39.96 -1.07
CA VAL A 140 8.32 39.06 -0.29
C VAL A 140 8.17 37.76 -1.06
N PRO A 141 8.71 36.60 -0.57
CA PRO A 141 8.45 35.30 -1.17
C PRO A 141 6.94 35.02 -1.19
N ALA A 142 6.43 34.45 -2.27
CA ALA A 142 5.01 34.08 -2.37
C ALA A 142 4.62 33.05 -1.29
N TYR A 143 5.51 32.10 -1.02
CA TYR A 143 5.38 31.24 0.15
C TYR A 143 5.96 31.88 1.41
N SER A 144 5.33 31.56 2.56
CA SER A 144 5.89 31.96 3.85
C SER A 144 7.31 31.39 4.03
N SER A 145 8.14 32.11 4.79
CA SER A 145 9.49 31.65 5.13
C SER A 145 9.50 30.25 5.76
N PHE A 146 8.46 29.87 6.48
CA PHE A 146 8.32 28.54 7.09
C PHE A 146 8.22 27.43 6.03
N ILE A 147 7.47 27.67 4.94
CA ILE A 147 7.35 26.68 3.86
C ILE A 147 8.68 26.55 3.13
N TYR A 148 9.27 27.66 2.71
CA TYR A 148 10.50 27.68 1.93
C TYR A 148 11.73 27.24 2.74
N LEU A 149 12.00 27.91 3.87
CA LEU A 149 13.17 27.62 4.71
C LEU A 149 12.98 26.39 5.59
N GLY A 150 11.75 26.08 5.97
CA GLY A 150 11.39 24.91 6.75
C GLY A 150 11.26 23.67 5.89
N ALA A 151 10.09 23.43 5.30
CA ALA A 151 9.76 22.18 4.63
C ALA A 151 10.61 21.95 3.37
N ILE A 152 10.62 22.86 2.39
CA ILE A 152 11.28 22.68 1.09
C ILE A 152 12.80 22.57 1.25
N LYS A 153 13.43 23.52 1.96
CA LYS A 153 14.87 23.50 2.18
C LYS A 153 15.34 22.30 3.01
N SER A 154 14.53 21.88 3.98
CA SER A 154 14.80 20.70 4.81
C SER A 154 14.74 19.42 3.98
N LEU A 155 13.74 19.27 3.10
CA LEU A 155 13.65 18.13 2.18
C LEU A 155 14.85 18.11 1.24
N LYS A 156 15.15 19.22 0.55
CA LYS A 156 16.27 19.32 -0.38
C LYS A 156 17.61 18.98 0.28
N ARG A 157 17.82 19.40 1.54
CA ARG A 157 19.04 19.08 2.30
C ARG A 157 19.14 17.59 2.65
N ARG A 158 18.01 16.92 2.90
CA ARG A 158 17.99 15.47 3.22
C ARG A 158 18.13 14.59 1.99
N ASN A 159 17.52 15.00 0.89
CA ASN A 159 17.58 14.34 -0.41
C ASN A 159 17.30 15.38 -1.49
N ASP A 160 18.33 15.76 -2.26
CA ASP A 160 18.27 16.77 -3.30
C ASP A 160 17.29 16.42 -4.43
N THR A 161 17.09 15.12 -4.69
CA THR A 161 16.12 14.62 -5.68
C THR A 161 14.68 14.62 -5.18
N SER A 162 14.41 15.12 -3.98
CA SER A 162 13.05 15.20 -3.43
C SER A 162 12.34 16.52 -3.72
N VAL A 163 13.01 17.51 -4.32
CA VAL A 163 12.41 18.80 -4.67
C VAL A 163 12.78 19.16 -6.10
N MET A 164 11.79 19.30 -6.96
CA MET A 164 11.91 19.74 -8.34
C MET A 164 11.27 21.12 -8.51
N ILE A 165 11.95 22.02 -9.18
CA ILE A 165 11.50 23.40 -9.40
C ILE A 165 11.22 23.57 -10.88
N TYR A 166 10.02 24.01 -11.23
CA TYR A 166 9.57 24.20 -12.59
C TYR A 166 9.07 25.62 -12.85
N PRO A 167 9.30 26.17 -14.06
CA PRO A 167 8.98 27.56 -14.39
C PRO A 167 7.50 27.77 -14.77
N TRP A 168 6.55 27.18 -14.03
CA TRP A 168 5.13 27.49 -14.25
C TRP A 168 4.51 28.21 -13.06
N ALA A 169 3.83 29.31 -13.33
CA ALA A 169 3.14 30.11 -12.33
C ALA A 169 1.73 29.60 -12.03
N ASN A 170 1.05 29.14 -13.07
CA ASN A 170 -0.30 28.65 -13.00
C ASN A 170 -0.55 27.60 -14.09
N THR A 171 -1.66 26.88 -13.96
CA THR A 171 -2.02 25.78 -14.85
C THR A 171 -2.27 26.19 -16.29
N GLU A 172 -2.60 27.46 -16.56
CA GLU A 172 -2.88 27.96 -17.91
C GLU A 172 -1.60 28.07 -18.76
N SER A 173 -0.45 28.29 -18.14
CA SER A 173 0.83 28.48 -18.82
C SER A 173 1.66 27.21 -19.01
N ILE A 174 1.23 26.07 -18.48
CA ILE A 174 1.99 24.81 -18.61
C ILE A 174 1.99 24.34 -20.07
N LYS A 175 3.18 24.31 -20.65
CA LYS A 175 3.41 23.72 -21.95
C LYS A 175 3.50 22.20 -21.84
N TYR A 176 3.07 21.49 -22.88
CA TYR A 176 3.14 20.02 -22.90
C TYR A 176 4.57 19.50 -22.77
N ASP A 177 5.55 20.22 -23.33
CA ASP A 177 6.98 19.84 -23.24
C ASP A 177 7.50 19.82 -21.81
N GLU A 178 7.00 20.69 -20.93
CA GLU A 178 7.35 20.73 -19.50
C GLU A 178 6.75 19.53 -18.74
N LEU A 179 5.58 19.05 -19.17
CA LEU A 179 4.95 17.88 -18.59
C LEU A 179 5.77 16.60 -18.82
N ASP A 180 6.44 16.47 -19.98
CA ASP A 180 7.34 15.34 -20.26
C ASP A 180 8.49 15.30 -19.26
N PHE A 181 9.05 16.45 -18.87
CA PHE A 181 10.08 16.51 -17.82
C PHE A 181 9.54 16.09 -16.45
N VAL A 182 8.35 16.57 -16.06
CA VAL A 182 7.69 16.16 -14.80
C VAL A 182 7.49 14.67 -14.74
N VAL A 183 6.99 14.07 -15.81
CA VAL A 183 6.76 12.63 -15.93
C VAL A 183 8.08 11.85 -15.89
N SER A 184 9.12 12.36 -16.56
CA SER A 184 10.46 11.79 -16.51
C SER A 184 11.02 11.78 -15.09
N ASP A 185 10.91 12.89 -14.37
CA ASP A 185 11.36 12.98 -12.97
C ASP A 185 10.62 12.01 -12.04
N ILE A 186 9.30 11.83 -12.23
CA ILE A 186 8.52 10.85 -11.48
C ILE A 186 9.03 9.43 -11.77
N LYS A 187 9.23 9.09 -13.06
CA LYS A 187 9.75 7.77 -13.48
C LYS A 187 11.16 7.53 -12.93
N ASP A 188 12.03 8.52 -13.01
CA ASP A 188 13.40 8.45 -12.52
C ASP A 188 13.45 8.30 -10.99
N LYS A 189 12.61 9.05 -10.27
CA LYS A 189 12.49 8.92 -8.82
C LYS A 189 11.99 7.53 -8.44
N LEU A 190 10.95 7.05 -9.08
CA LEU A 190 10.40 5.70 -8.86
C LEU A 190 11.46 4.61 -9.12
N GLY A 191 12.27 4.76 -10.17
CA GLY A 191 13.38 3.85 -10.48
C GLY A 191 14.48 3.81 -9.41
N LYS A 192 14.67 4.91 -8.68
CA LYS A 192 15.68 5.06 -7.61
C LYS A 192 15.17 4.67 -6.22
N VAL A 193 13.86 4.53 -6.04
CA VAL A 193 13.29 4.11 -4.74
C VAL A 193 13.85 2.75 -4.33
N LYS A 194 14.25 2.65 -3.08
CA LYS A 194 14.70 1.40 -2.49
C LYS A 194 13.58 0.35 -2.56
N LYS A 195 13.84 -0.76 -3.21
CA LYS A 195 12.83 -1.79 -3.48
C LYS A 195 12.39 -2.56 -2.24
N THR A 196 13.24 -2.66 -1.24
CA THR A 196 12.98 -3.44 -0.02
C THR A 196 13.38 -2.66 1.21
N ASP A 197 12.62 -2.83 2.28
CA ASP A 197 12.94 -2.25 3.59
C ASP A 197 12.84 -3.31 4.69
N LYS A 198 13.51 -3.07 5.82
CA LYS A 198 13.35 -3.91 7.00
C LYS A 198 11.92 -3.70 7.54
N PHE A 199 11.25 -4.79 7.89
CA PHE A 199 9.90 -4.72 8.47
C PHE A 199 9.93 -3.97 9.80
N ASP A 200 8.98 -3.05 9.97
CA ASP A 200 8.74 -2.30 11.20
C ASP A 200 7.25 -2.39 11.55
N VAL A 201 6.95 -2.93 12.72
CA VAL A 201 5.57 -3.09 13.23
C VAL A 201 4.86 -1.74 13.45
N LYS A 202 5.62 -0.65 13.63
CA LYS A 202 5.07 0.69 13.83
C LYS A 202 4.66 1.38 12.52
N ASN A 203 5.08 0.83 11.39
CA ASN A 203 4.74 1.37 10.07
C ASN A 203 3.45 0.71 9.57
N SER A 204 2.37 1.48 9.41
CA SER A 204 1.05 0.98 8.99
C SER A 204 1.07 0.37 7.58
N GLY A 205 1.90 0.90 6.67
CA GLY A 205 2.10 0.32 5.35
C GLY A 205 2.77 -1.06 5.40
N HIS A 206 3.76 -1.23 6.30
CA HIS A 206 4.39 -2.54 6.53
C HIS A 206 3.39 -3.54 7.11
N MET A 207 2.54 -3.10 8.05
CA MET A 207 1.47 -3.92 8.62
C MET A 207 0.45 -4.32 7.56
N SER A 208 0.05 -3.41 6.68
CA SER A 208 -0.85 -3.71 5.57
C SER A 208 -0.26 -4.78 4.64
N TYR A 209 1.02 -4.69 4.31
CA TYR A 209 1.71 -5.70 3.51
C TYR A 209 1.90 -7.03 4.22
N LEU A 210 2.10 -7.03 5.55
CA LEU A 210 2.12 -8.26 6.34
C LEU A 210 0.75 -8.95 6.29
N ILE A 211 -0.33 -8.22 6.51
CA ILE A 211 -1.70 -8.77 6.43
C ILE A 211 -1.98 -9.29 5.02
N HIS A 212 -1.56 -8.60 3.95
CA HIS A 212 -1.64 -9.10 2.59
C HIS A 212 -0.97 -10.47 2.45
N ASP A 213 0.24 -10.65 2.93
CA ASP A 213 0.95 -11.93 2.78
C ASP A 213 0.44 -13.02 3.73
N ILE A 214 -0.12 -12.68 4.91
CA ILE A 214 -0.88 -13.61 5.74
C ILE A 214 -2.09 -14.14 4.94
N ILE A 215 -2.86 -13.23 4.31
CA ILE A 215 -3.99 -13.62 3.45
C ILE A 215 -3.48 -14.52 2.31
N ARG A 216 -2.43 -14.13 1.61
CA ARG A 216 -1.85 -14.86 0.48
C ARG A 216 -1.43 -16.30 0.83
N LEU A 217 -0.89 -16.52 2.03
CA LEU A 217 -0.52 -17.86 2.51
C LEU A 217 -1.74 -18.70 2.89
N CYS A 218 -2.72 -18.05 3.56
CA CYS A 218 -3.77 -18.74 4.30
C CYS A 218 -5.15 -18.71 3.63
N GLU A 219 -5.29 -18.06 2.48
CA GLU A 219 -6.58 -17.89 1.80
C GLU A 219 -7.30 -19.20 1.48
N PRO A 220 -8.61 -19.20 1.61
CA PRO A 220 -9.47 -18.14 2.13
C PRO A 220 -9.39 -18.05 3.67
N ILE A 221 -9.17 -16.86 4.20
CA ILE A 221 -8.93 -16.61 5.63
C ILE A 221 -9.99 -15.67 6.21
N LYS A 222 -10.39 -15.88 7.47
CA LYS A 222 -11.32 -14.99 8.19
C LYS A 222 -10.56 -13.92 8.96
N LEU A 223 -11.25 -12.83 9.34
CA LEU A 223 -10.68 -11.76 10.17
C LEU A 223 -10.07 -12.31 11.47
N SER A 224 -10.81 -13.14 12.22
CA SER A 224 -10.30 -13.73 13.46
C SER A 224 -9.06 -14.62 13.29
N GLU A 225 -8.88 -15.20 12.12
CA GLU A 225 -7.72 -16.02 11.80
C GLU A 225 -6.50 -15.17 11.40
N ILE A 226 -6.73 -13.98 10.79
CA ILE A 226 -5.69 -12.96 10.58
C ILE A 226 -5.20 -12.46 11.94
N GLU A 227 -6.13 -12.16 12.86
CA GLU A 227 -5.81 -11.73 14.21
C GLU A 227 -5.02 -12.79 14.98
N MET A 228 -5.41 -14.07 14.86
CA MET A 228 -4.66 -15.17 15.46
C MET A 228 -3.23 -15.27 14.91
N ALA A 229 -3.05 -15.09 13.60
CA ALA A 229 -1.72 -15.09 12.98
C ALA A 229 -0.83 -13.97 13.54
N LEU A 230 -1.39 -12.76 13.79
CA LEU A 230 -0.66 -11.65 14.42
C LEU A 230 -0.29 -11.97 15.87
N ILE A 231 -1.18 -12.62 16.65
CA ILE A 231 -0.87 -13.08 18.01
C ILE A 231 0.30 -14.07 17.97
N CYS A 232 0.27 -15.07 17.09
CA CYS A 232 1.35 -16.06 16.94
C CYS A 232 2.69 -15.43 16.54
N LEU A 233 2.65 -14.33 15.78
CA LEU A 233 3.82 -13.52 15.43
C LEU A 233 4.30 -12.62 16.58
N GLU A 234 3.61 -12.58 17.72
CA GLU A 234 3.90 -11.67 18.86
C GLU A 234 3.83 -10.19 18.45
N ILE A 235 2.92 -9.85 17.55
CA ILE A 235 2.68 -8.47 17.10
C ILE A 235 1.46 -7.93 17.83
N ASP A 236 1.65 -6.79 18.51
CA ASP A 236 0.57 -6.05 19.13
C ASP A 236 -0.29 -5.37 18.06
N TYR A 237 -1.60 -5.51 18.17
CA TYR A 237 -2.56 -4.98 17.20
C TYR A 237 -3.89 -4.62 17.88
N SER A 238 -4.71 -3.84 17.19
CA SER A 238 -6.12 -3.68 17.49
C SER A 238 -6.98 -4.19 16.31
N THR A 239 -8.16 -4.71 16.57
CA THR A 239 -9.11 -5.10 15.51
C THR A 239 -9.34 -3.94 14.54
N ARG A 240 -9.38 -2.69 15.06
CA ARG A 240 -9.51 -1.48 14.24
C ARG A 240 -8.32 -1.31 13.30
N SER A 241 -7.07 -1.50 13.75
CA SER A 241 -5.89 -1.39 12.89
C SER A 241 -5.88 -2.44 11.79
N VAL A 242 -6.28 -3.67 12.10
CA VAL A 242 -6.42 -4.73 11.08
C VAL A 242 -7.51 -4.37 10.06
N THR A 243 -8.65 -3.86 10.50
CA THR A 243 -9.74 -3.43 9.61
C THR A 243 -9.32 -2.30 8.69
N LYS A 244 -8.53 -1.31 9.16
CA LYS A 244 -7.94 -0.26 8.33
C LYS A 244 -7.01 -0.83 7.26
N CYS A 245 -6.11 -1.74 7.64
CA CYS A 245 -5.25 -2.42 6.67
C CYS A 245 -6.05 -3.18 5.60
N LEU A 246 -7.08 -3.92 6.00
CA LEU A 246 -7.96 -4.63 5.06
C LEU A 246 -8.70 -3.67 4.13
N TYR A 247 -9.17 -2.55 4.65
CA TYR A 247 -9.80 -1.49 3.84
C TYR A 247 -8.84 -0.95 2.77
N LEU A 248 -7.60 -0.59 3.15
CA LEU A 248 -6.58 -0.14 2.19
C LEU A 248 -6.25 -1.21 1.15
N LEU A 249 -6.05 -2.46 1.58
CA LEU A 249 -5.77 -3.56 0.65
C LEU A 249 -6.89 -3.77 -0.36
N GLU A 250 -8.14 -3.61 0.06
CA GLU A 250 -9.31 -3.68 -0.82
C GLU A 250 -9.33 -2.51 -1.81
N LYS A 251 -9.15 -1.27 -1.32
CA LYS A 251 -9.12 -0.06 -2.17
C LYS A 251 -7.98 -0.08 -3.19
N PHE A 252 -6.82 -0.63 -2.82
CA PHE A 252 -5.68 -0.83 -3.74
C PHE A 252 -5.78 -2.10 -4.58
N LYS A 253 -6.91 -2.79 -4.53
CA LYS A 253 -7.13 -4.04 -5.28
C LYS A 253 -6.04 -5.10 -5.03
N LEU A 254 -5.44 -5.11 -3.85
CA LEU A 254 -4.45 -6.10 -3.43
C LEU A 254 -5.11 -7.33 -2.79
N ALA A 255 -6.19 -7.13 -2.03
CA ALA A 255 -6.99 -8.19 -1.46
C ALA A 255 -8.48 -7.84 -1.53
N SER A 256 -9.34 -8.84 -1.48
CA SER A 256 -10.79 -8.66 -1.55
C SER A 256 -11.52 -9.55 -0.55
N PRO A 257 -12.65 -9.10 -0.02
CA PRO A 257 -13.55 -9.95 0.76
C PRO A 257 -14.36 -10.87 -0.16
N TYR A 258 -14.72 -12.04 0.37
CA TYR A 258 -15.64 -12.99 -0.28
C TYR A 258 -16.55 -13.64 0.72
N GLU A 259 -17.86 -13.52 0.51
CA GLU A 259 -18.85 -14.17 1.37
C GLU A 259 -19.24 -15.54 0.82
N TYR A 260 -19.12 -16.56 1.67
CA TYR A 260 -19.49 -17.93 1.32
C TYR A 260 -20.10 -18.65 2.51
N SER A 261 -21.29 -19.20 2.33
CA SER A 261 -22.00 -20.02 3.35
C SER A 261 -22.08 -19.32 4.73
N GLY A 262 -22.41 -18.01 4.74
CA GLY A 262 -22.55 -17.21 5.96
C GLY A 262 -21.21 -16.84 6.65
N SER A 263 -20.09 -17.02 5.98
CA SER A 263 -18.76 -16.60 6.46
C SER A 263 -18.12 -15.63 5.51
N LYS A 264 -17.54 -14.55 6.05
CA LYS A 264 -16.72 -13.59 5.30
C LYS A 264 -15.26 -14.04 5.33
N TYR A 265 -14.70 -14.27 4.15
CA TYR A 265 -13.31 -14.61 3.92
C TYR A 265 -12.60 -13.47 3.20
N TYR A 266 -11.27 -13.49 3.27
CA TYR A 266 -10.39 -12.61 2.52
C TYR A 266 -9.46 -13.44 1.64
N TYR A 267 -9.12 -12.90 0.46
CA TYR A 267 -8.19 -13.51 -0.49
C TYR A 267 -7.39 -12.42 -1.20
N VAL A 268 -6.22 -12.72 -1.72
CA VAL A 268 -5.43 -11.79 -2.54
C VAL A 268 -5.90 -11.82 -3.99
N ASN A 269 -5.91 -10.67 -4.65
CA ASN A 269 -6.34 -10.59 -6.06
C ASN A 269 -5.33 -11.22 -7.00
N ASP A 270 -4.03 -11.12 -6.69
CA ASP A 270 -2.95 -11.78 -7.41
C ASP A 270 -2.09 -12.63 -6.45
N GLU A 271 -2.15 -13.95 -6.62
CA GLU A 271 -1.37 -14.91 -5.80
C GLU A 271 0.14 -14.83 -6.05
N SER A 272 0.56 -14.34 -7.20
CA SER A 272 1.98 -14.26 -7.58
C SER A 272 2.70 -13.14 -6.83
N LEU A 273 1.96 -12.13 -6.37
CA LEU A 273 2.50 -10.98 -5.66
C LEU A 273 2.84 -11.33 -4.22
N SER A 274 4.09 -11.10 -3.82
CA SER A 274 4.55 -11.20 -2.44
C SER A 274 5.09 -9.86 -1.97
N LYS A 275 4.57 -9.37 -0.87
CA LYS A 275 4.97 -8.10 -0.25
C LYS A 275 5.94 -8.30 0.91
N ILE A 276 5.94 -9.48 1.53
CA ILE A 276 6.82 -9.81 2.66
C ILE A 276 7.73 -10.99 2.31
N LYS A 277 9.01 -10.79 2.56
CA LYS A 277 9.99 -11.88 2.60
C LYS A 277 10.21 -12.26 4.07
N PHE A 278 9.80 -13.45 4.47
CA PHE A 278 9.80 -13.90 5.87
C PHE A 278 11.19 -14.18 6.45
N GLY A 279 12.22 -14.41 5.61
CA GLY A 279 13.58 -14.66 6.09
C GLY A 279 13.73 -16.03 6.74
N LYS A 280 14.34 -16.06 7.93
CA LYS A 280 14.57 -17.31 8.69
C LYS A 280 13.55 -17.45 9.82
N SER A 281 13.13 -18.69 10.06
CA SER A 281 12.30 -19.04 11.22
C SER A 281 13.05 -18.84 12.55
N ARG A 282 12.34 -18.91 13.68
CA ARG A 282 12.95 -18.89 15.04
C ARG A 282 13.97 -20.02 15.21
N LYS A 283 13.79 -21.15 14.54
CA LYS A 283 14.71 -22.31 14.53
C LYS A 283 15.85 -22.16 13.52
N GLY A 284 15.98 -21.02 12.84
CA GLY A 284 17.05 -20.73 11.87
C GLY A 284 16.86 -21.33 10.48
N LYS A 285 15.74 -22.01 10.22
CA LYS A 285 15.41 -22.60 8.91
C LYS A 285 14.98 -21.49 7.93
N VAL A 286 15.49 -21.51 6.71
CA VAL A 286 15.00 -20.63 5.63
C VAL A 286 13.59 -21.06 5.26
N LEU A 287 12.70 -20.08 5.19
CA LEU A 287 11.27 -20.30 4.94
C LEU A 287 10.99 -20.23 3.44
N ASP A 288 10.25 -21.22 2.98
CA ASP A 288 9.77 -21.32 1.61
C ASP A 288 8.25 -21.11 1.58
N ALA A 289 7.82 -19.92 1.13
CA ALA A 289 6.41 -19.56 1.10
C ALA A 289 5.53 -20.52 0.28
N PRO A 290 5.93 -21.03 -0.90
CA PRO A 290 5.20 -22.08 -1.61
C PRO A 290 4.95 -23.33 -0.76
N ASN A 291 5.94 -23.82 -0.05
CA ASN A 291 5.80 -25.00 0.80
C ASN A 291 4.86 -24.73 1.98
N LEU A 292 4.99 -23.58 2.65
CA LEU A 292 4.07 -23.17 3.71
C LEU A 292 2.62 -23.10 3.22
N LYS A 293 2.41 -22.50 2.05
CA LYS A 293 1.08 -22.41 1.42
C LYS A 293 0.51 -23.79 1.11
N MET A 294 1.33 -24.71 0.61
CA MET A 294 0.91 -26.08 0.33
C MET A 294 0.52 -26.82 1.60
N GLU A 295 1.29 -26.67 2.68
CA GLU A 295 1.01 -27.28 3.99
C GLU A 295 -0.33 -26.78 4.55
N ILE A 296 -0.56 -25.47 4.53
CA ILE A 296 -1.82 -24.85 4.97
C ILE A 296 -2.99 -25.34 4.10
N ARG A 297 -2.84 -25.36 2.78
CA ARG A 297 -3.90 -25.83 1.86
C ARG A 297 -4.23 -27.32 2.05
N SER A 298 -3.24 -28.12 2.39
CA SER A 298 -3.44 -29.54 2.66
C SER A 298 -4.26 -29.78 3.93
N SER A 299 -4.15 -28.91 4.95
CA SER A 299 -4.85 -29.05 6.22
C SER A 299 -6.39 -28.91 6.13
N PHE A 300 -6.91 -28.24 5.11
CA PHE A 300 -8.35 -28.11 4.87
C PHE A 300 -8.83 -28.76 3.55
N ASN A 301 -7.96 -29.50 2.88
CA ASN A 301 -8.36 -30.26 1.71
C ASN A 301 -9.00 -31.59 2.16
N PRO A 302 -10.28 -31.84 1.82
CA PRO A 302 -10.98 -33.02 2.27
C PRO A 302 -10.30 -34.36 1.92
N VAL A 303 -9.46 -34.37 0.87
CA VAL A 303 -8.73 -35.57 0.43
C VAL A 303 -7.59 -35.95 1.39
N PHE A 304 -7.00 -34.95 2.06
CA PHE A 304 -5.83 -35.15 2.92
C PHE A 304 -6.15 -35.06 4.42
N MET A 305 -7.40 -34.73 4.78
CA MET A 305 -7.82 -34.69 6.18
C MET A 305 -7.80 -36.07 6.82
N LYS A 306 -7.28 -36.13 8.04
CA LYS A 306 -7.21 -37.34 8.85
C LYS A 306 -8.10 -37.32 10.09
N THR A 307 -8.98 -36.27 10.20
CA THR A 307 -9.91 -36.14 11.32
C THR A 307 -11.20 -36.91 11.06
N GLU A 308 -11.81 -37.43 12.12
CA GLU A 308 -13.13 -38.07 12.12
C GLU A 308 -14.23 -37.09 12.66
N ASP A 309 -13.83 -35.87 13.10
CA ASP A 309 -14.77 -34.85 13.57
C ASP A 309 -15.58 -34.28 12.39
N GLU A 310 -16.88 -34.61 12.36
CA GLU A 310 -17.80 -34.17 11.32
C GLU A 310 -17.88 -32.63 11.20
N LYS A 311 -17.77 -31.88 12.32
CA LYS A 311 -17.80 -30.41 12.31
C LYS A 311 -16.55 -29.83 11.62
N GLU A 312 -15.38 -30.38 11.93
CA GLU A 312 -14.15 -29.96 11.30
C GLU A 312 -14.15 -30.30 9.81
N ILE A 313 -14.63 -31.48 9.42
CA ILE A 313 -14.79 -31.88 8.02
C ILE A 313 -15.74 -30.90 7.30
N GLU A 314 -16.85 -30.51 7.91
CA GLU A 314 -17.77 -29.54 7.31
C GLU A 314 -17.15 -28.14 7.14
N ILE A 315 -16.43 -27.66 8.15
CA ILE A 315 -15.71 -26.37 8.10
C ILE A 315 -14.67 -26.39 6.98
N ALA A 316 -13.88 -27.46 6.89
CA ALA A 316 -12.87 -27.64 5.85
C ALA A 316 -13.49 -27.71 4.45
N LYS A 317 -14.60 -28.44 4.27
CA LYS A 317 -15.34 -28.49 3.00
C LYS A 317 -15.84 -27.11 2.58
N LYS A 318 -16.38 -26.31 3.52
CA LYS A 318 -16.83 -24.94 3.24
C LYS A 318 -15.66 -24.06 2.78
N ARG A 319 -14.52 -24.11 3.48
CA ARG A 319 -13.31 -23.39 3.12
C ARG A 319 -12.78 -23.81 1.74
N PHE A 320 -12.69 -25.09 1.48
CA PHE A 320 -12.23 -25.63 0.20
C PHE A 320 -13.13 -25.20 -0.97
N ASN A 321 -14.43 -25.20 -0.78
CA ASN A 321 -15.37 -24.75 -1.79
C ASN A 321 -15.27 -23.23 -2.01
N ALA A 322 -15.08 -22.42 -0.95
CA ALA A 322 -14.79 -21.00 -1.07
C ALA A 322 -13.53 -20.76 -1.90
N LEU A 323 -12.44 -21.51 -1.64
CA LEU A 323 -11.21 -21.41 -2.43
C LEU A 323 -11.45 -21.72 -3.92
N LYS A 324 -12.20 -22.76 -4.24
CA LYS A 324 -12.55 -23.08 -5.64
C LYS A 324 -13.25 -21.92 -6.34
N ARG A 325 -14.18 -21.25 -5.65
CA ARG A 325 -14.88 -20.07 -6.20
C ARG A 325 -13.95 -18.88 -6.38
N ILE A 326 -13.08 -18.62 -5.41
CA ILE A 326 -12.08 -17.54 -5.50
C ILE A 326 -11.16 -17.75 -6.72
N VAL A 327 -10.70 -18.99 -6.95
CA VAL A 327 -9.89 -19.33 -8.14
C VAL A 327 -10.66 -19.07 -9.44
N GLN A 328 -11.98 -19.32 -9.46
CA GLN A 328 -12.81 -19.00 -10.64
C GLN A 328 -12.95 -17.48 -10.84
N ILE A 329 -13.10 -16.72 -9.76
CA ILE A 329 -13.17 -15.24 -9.80
C ILE A 329 -11.86 -14.68 -10.41
N ARG A 330 -10.70 -15.13 -9.94
CA ARG A 330 -9.40 -14.66 -10.50
C ARG A 330 -9.28 -14.94 -11.99
N LYS A 331 -9.60 -16.16 -12.43
CA LYS A 331 -9.54 -16.53 -13.85
C LYS A 331 -10.50 -15.75 -14.75
N ALA A 332 -11.54 -15.16 -14.18
CA ALA A 332 -12.48 -14.32 -14.93
C ALA A 332 -11.99 -12.87 -15.06
N HIS A 333 -10.99 -12.48 -14.27
CA HIS A 333 -10.35 -11.16 -14.30
C HIS A 333 -9.02 -11.12 -15.06
N ASP A 334 -8.41 -12.28 -15.33
CA ASP A 334 -7.26 -12.46 -16.21
C ASP A 334 -7.72 -12.49 -17.70
#